data_3d023becb6ed1534c24d7748f6c832e3
#
_entry.id   3d023becb6ed1534c24d7748f6c832e3
#
_cell.length_a   1.000
_cell.length_b   1.000
_cell.length_c   1.000
_cell.angle_alpha   90.00
_cell.angle_beta   90.00
_cell.angle_gamma   90.00
#
_symmetry.space_group_name_H-M   'P 1'
#
loop_
_entity.id
_entity.type
_entity.pdbx_description
1 polymer ?
#
loop_
_entity_poly.entity_id
_entity_poly.type
_entity_poly.pdbx_seq_one_letter_code
_entity_poly.pdbx_strand_id
1 'polypeptide(L)'
;LRATADDFLGTIKSKYPGDIAVHYAFKCNPVPGIIQVIKKAGLKAEVMSEYELMLALKLGYSGNEIIVNGPFKTDSLLTVCLKNNIRFINVDSLFELEKIYSLCNKLNKRAEVLFRINSDFVPSGMNSGSSAASRTGSPFGMDMKGGEVMKALEMIKGMEPLRFKGFHF
;
A
#
# COMPACT_ATOMS: atom_id res chain seq x y z
N LEU A 1 -11.09 -22.06 -0.69
CA LEU A 1 -10.20 -20.92 -0.45
C LEU A 1 -8.75 -21.22 -0.86
N ARG A 2 -8.12 -22.29 -0.37
CA ARG A 2 -6.73 -22.64 -0.73
C ARG A 2 -6.60 -22.88 -2.24
N ALA A 3 -7.43 -23.77 -2.80
CA ALA A 3 -7.43 -24.07 -4.23
C ALA A 3 -7.64 -22.83 -5.10
N THR A 4 -8.58 -21.95 -4.70
CA THR A 4 -8.82 -20.66 -5.39
C THR A 4 -7.59 -19.76 -5.37
N ALA A 5 -6.89 -19.69 -4.25
CA ALA A 5 -5.67 -18.88 -4.12
C ALA A 5 -4.53 -19.44 -4.98
N ASP A 6 -4.35 -20.77 -4.99
CA ASP A 6 -3.33 -21.45 -5.78
C ASP A 6 -3.62 -21.28 -7.29
N ASP A 7 -4.87 -21.42 -7.74
CA ASP A 7 -5.30 -21.23 -9.12
C ASP A 7 -5.07 -19.76 -9.58
N PHE A 8 -5.49 -18.80 -8.74
CA PHE A 8 -5.28 -17.38 -9.02
C PHE A 8 -3.80 -17.03 -9.19
N LEU A 9 -2.95 -17.49 -8.26
CA LEU A 9 -1.50 -17.26 -8.35
C LEU A 9 -0.88 -17.92 -9.56
N GLY A 10 -1.30 -19.17 -9.87
CA GLY A 10 -0.83 -19.90 -11.04
C GLY A 10 -1.19 -19.19 -12.34
N THR A 11 -2.45 -18.72 -12.45
CA THR A 11 -2.92 -17.98 -13.62
C THR A 11 -2.14 -16.67 -13.82
N ILE A 12 -1.98 -15.87 -12.78
CA ILE A 12 -1.24 -14.60 -12.91
C ILE A 12 0.20 -14.86 -13.32
N LYS A 13 0.89 -15.78 -12.65
CA LYS A 13 2.29 -16.11 -12.96
C LYS A 13 2.48 -16.64 -14.38
N SER A 14 1.50 -17.37 -14.91
CA SER A 14 1.56 -17.89 -16.28
C SER A 14 1.30 -16.84 -17.36
N LYS A 15 0.64 -15.73 -17.01
CA LYS A 15 0.23 -14.69 -17.97
C LYS A 15 1.09 -13.42 -17.91
N TYR A 16 1.79 -13.20 -16.81
CA TYR A 16 2.61 -12.01 -16.60
C TYR A 16 4.11 -12.38 -16.63
N PRO A 17 4.90 -11.81 -17.54
CA PRO A 17 6.29 -12.20 -17.75
C PRO A 17 7.28 -11.60 -16.74
N GLY A 18 6.83 -10.69 -15.87
CA GLY A 18 7.67 -10.01 -14.88
C GLY A 18 7.55 -10.59 -13.47
N ASP A 19 8.32 -10.03 -12.56
CA ASP A 19 8.17 -10.32 -11.13
C ASP A 19 6.84 -9.81 -10.63
N ILE A 20 6.08 -10.69 -9.97
CA ILE A 20 4.78 -10.37 -9.43
C ILE A 20 4.65 -10.84 -7.99
N ALA A 21 4.02 -10.01 -7.18
CA ALA A 21 3.62 -10.34 -5.83
C ALA A 21 2.13 -10.00 -5.63
N VAL A 22 1.37 -10.98 -5.18
CA VAL A 22 -0.06 -10.78 -4.88
C VAL A 22 -0.23 -10.55 -3.39
N HIS A 23 -0.88 -9.44 -3.05
CA HIS A 23 -1.18 -9.07 -1.67
C HIS A 23 -2.67 -9.19 -1.41
N TYR A 24 -3.03 -9.91 -0.37
CA TYR A 24 -4.41 -10.02 0.09
C TYR A 24 -4.77 -8.82 0.96
N ALA A 25 -5.87 -8.16 0.60
CA ALA A 25 -6.37 -7.01 1.36
C ALA A 25 -7.11 -7.48 2.63
N PHE A 26 -6.54 -7.24 3.80
CA PHE A 26 -7.10 -7.68 5.10
C PHE A 26 -8.48 -7.09 5.37
N LYS A 27 -8.76 -5.87 4.86
CA LYS A 27 -10.09 -5.25 4.97
C LYS A 27 -11.23 -6.09 4.41
N CYS A 28 -10.95 -7.02 3.48
CA CYS A 28 -11.97 -7.90 2.90
C CYS A 28 -12.43 -8.95 3.90
N ASN A 29 -11.50 -9.56 4.62
CA ASN A 29 -11.81 -10.51 5.69
C ASN A 29 -10.57 -10.71 6.60
N PRO A 30 -10.52 -10.07 7.78
CA PRO A 30 -9.37 -10.14 8.68
C PRO A 30 -9.40 -11.35 9.63
N VAL A 31 -10.22 -12.36 9.37
CA VAL A 31 -10.28 -13.55 10.24
C VAL A 31 -8.95 -14.30 10.22
N PRO A 32 -8.27 -14.50 11.37
CA PRO A 32 -6.92 -15.06 11.44
C PRO A 32 -6.77 -16.42 10.73
N GLY A 33 -7.75 -17.31 10.87
CA GLY A 33 -7.72 -18.62 10.21
C GLY A 33 -7.75 -18.52 8.68
N ILE A 34 -8.51 -17.57 8.13
CA ILE A 34 -8.55 -17.29 6.69
C ILE A 34 -7.20 -16.74 6.23
N ILE A 35 -6.66 -15.75 6.94
CA ILE A 35 -5.37 -15.14 6.61
C ILE A 35 -4.25 -16.18 6.64
N GLN A 36 -4.25 -17.12 7.59
CA GLN A 36 -3.26 -18.20 7.64
C GLN A 36 -3.33 -19.12 6.41
N VAL A 37 -4.52 -19.44 5.92
CA VAL A 37 -4.69 -20.24 4.69
C VAL A 37 -4.13 -19.48 3.49
N ILE A 38 -4.43 -18.19 3.39
CA ILE A 38 -3.97 -17.30 2.32
C ILE A 38 -2.44 -17.17 2.36
N LYS A 39 -1.87 -16.96 3.54
CA LYS A 39 -0.41 -16.91 3.72
C LYS A 39 0.27 -18.22 3.28
N LYS A 40 -0.27 -19.37 3.70
CA LYS A 40 0.24 -20.69 3.29
C LYS A 40 0.12 -20.92 1.78
N ALA A 41 -0.78 -20.25 1.10
CA ALA A 41 -0.86 -20.24 -0.37
C ALA A 41 0.20 -19.36 -1.03
N GLY A 42 0.96 -18.56 -0.27
CA GLY A 42 2.02 -17.69 -0.76
C GLY A 42 1.59 -16.26 -1.10
N LEU A 43 0.36 -15.86 -0.73
CA LEU A 43 -0.04 -14.47 -0.86
C LEU A 43 0.54 -13.65 0.29
N LYS A 44 0.91 -12.42 -0.03
CA LYS A 44 1.42 -11.41 0.90
C LYS A 44 0.26 -10.62 1.52
N ALA A 45 0.55 -9.66 2.38
CA ALA A 45 -0.45 -8.88 3.10
C ALA A 45 -0.53 -7.44 2.59
N GLU A 46 -1.76 -6.95 2.38
CA GLU A 46 -2.05 -5.52 2.26
C GLU A 46 -2.94 -5.13 3.45
N VAL A 47 -2.50 -4.12 4.21
CA VAL A 47 -3.14 -3.68 5.44
C VAL A 47 -3.35 -2.16 5.40
N MET A 48 -4.38 -1.67 6.11
CA MET A 48 -4.69 -0.24 6.11
C MET A 48 -4.92 0.35 7.51
N SER A 49 -4.66 -0.43 8.55
CA SER A 49 -4.79 -0.01 9.94
C SER A 49 -3.69 -0.60 10.81
N GLU A 50 -3.45 0.01 11.96
CA GLU A 50 -2.50 -0.51 12.94
C GLU A 50 -2.91 -1.90 13.44
N TYR A 51 -4.22 -2.11 13.65
CA TYR A 51 -4.76 -3.42 14.02
C TYR A 51 -4.42 -4.51 13.00
N GLU A 52 -4.68 -4.24 11.71
CA GLU A 52 -4.37 -5.20 10.64
C GLU A 52 -2.87 -5.45 10.50
N LEU A 53 -2.03 -4.41 10.64
CA LEU A 53 -0.58 -4.55 10.65
C LEU A 53 -0.10 -5.44 11.79
N MET A 54 -0.57 -5.18 13.01
CA MET A 54 -0.22 -6.01 14.18
C MET A 54 -0.70 -7.45 14.02
N LEU A 55 -1.88 -7.64 13.43
CA LEU A 55 -2.40 -8.97 13.12
C LEU A 55 -1.51 -9.70 12.10
N ALA A 56 -1.13 -9.02 11.02
CA ALA A 56 -0.22 -9.59 10.01
C ALA A 56 1.11 -10.04 10.64
N LEU A 57 1.73 -9.17 11.44
CA LEU A 57 2.98 -9.48 12.14
C LEU A 57 2.81 -10.67 13.10
N LYS A 58 1.71 -10.72 13.89
CA LYS A 58 1.39 -11.85 14.79
C LYS A 58 1.17 -13.16 14.04
N LEU A 59 0.62 -13.11 12.83
CA LEU A 59 0.44 -14.28 11.97
C LEU A 59 1.72 -14.66 11.21
N GLY A 60 2.84 -13.98 11.52
CA GLY A 60 4.17 -14.33 11.05
C GLY A 60 4.50 -13.79 9.65
N TYR A 61 3.76 -12.80 9.12
CA TYR A 61 4.24 -12.05 7.96
C TYR A 61 5.47 -11.22 8.34
N SER A 62 6.51 -11.29 7.54
CA SER A 62 7.66 -10.39 7.66
C SER A 62 7.33 -9.01 7.08
N GLY A 63 8.06 -7.97 7.48
CA GLY A 63 7.87 -6.64 6.92
C GLY A 63 7.94 -6.60 5.38
N ASN A 64 8.81 -7.40 4.78
CA ASN A 64 8.96 -7.53 3.33
C ASN A 64 7.75 -8.14 2.60
N GLU A 65 6.82 -8.71 3.34
CA GLU A 65 5.60 -9.31 2.81
C GLU A 65 4.38 -8.40 3.00
N ILE A 66 4.56 -7.20 3.56
CA ILE A 66 3.47 -6.30 3.92
C ILE A 66 3.56 -5.00 3.14
N ILE A 67 2.41 -4.57 2.59
CA ILE A 67 2.19 -3.23 2.06
C ILE A 67 1.16 -2.53 2.95
N VAL A 68 1.44 -1.28 3.31
CA VAL A 68 0.52 -0.46 4.11
C VAL A 68 -0.13 0.59 3.23
N ASN A 69 -1.46 0.51 3.13
CA ASN A 69 -2.32 1.39 2.35
C ASN A 69 -3.18 2.27 3.27
N GLY A 70 -4.17 2.96 2.70
CA GLY A 70 -5.15 3.79 3.41
C GLY A 70 -4.90 5.29 3.27
N PRO A 71 -5.97 6.10 3.27
CA PRO A 71 -5.88 7.55 3.03
C PRO A 71 -5.32 8.33 4.23
N PHE A 72 -5.29 7.72 5.40
CA PHE A 72 -4.78 8.34 6.62
C PHE A 72 -4.02 7.32 7.47
N LYS A 73 -2.77 7.62 7.76
CA LYS A 73 -1.92 6.82 8.65
C LYS A 73 -1.49 7.64 9.85
N THR A 74 -1.75 7.11 11.06
CA THR A 74 -1.32 7.73 12.31
C THR A 74 0.20 7.63 12.47
N ASP A 75 0.78 8.49 13.30
CA ASP A 75 2.21 8.42 13.66
C ASP A 75 2.55 7.08 14.32
N SER A 76 1.62 6.51 15.09
CA SER A 76 1.76 5.19 15.69
C SER A 76 1.91 4.11 14.62
N LEU A 77 0.96 4.03 13.66
CA LEU A 77 1.02 3.10 12.54
C LEU A 77 2.32 3.24 11.75
N LEU A 78 2.68 4.47 11.36
CA LEU A 78 3.91 4.73 10.61
C LEU A 78 5.17 4.34 11.41
N THR A 79 5.18 4.58 12.71
CA THR A 79 6.28 4.16 13.59
C THR A 79 6.43 2.64 13.61
N VAL A 80 5.32 1.89 13.67
CA VAL A 80 5.35 0.43 13.59
C VAL A 80 5.85 -0.02 12.22
N CYS A 81 5.42 0.65 11.13
CA CYS A 81 5.91 0.36 9.78
C CYS A 81 7.44 0.49 9.68
N LEU A 82 7.98 1.61 10.16
CA LEU A 82 9.42 1.89 10.10
C LEU A 82 10.24 0.93 10.96
N LYS A 83 9.74 0.58 12.15
CA LYS A 83 10.40 -0.39 13.04
C LYS A 83 10.46 -1.79 12.47
N ASN A 84 9.47 -2.20 11.68
CA ASN A 84 9.36 -3.53 11.09
C ASN A 84 9.83 -3.61 9.63
N ASN A 85 10.41 -2.53 9.08
CA ASN A 85 10.91 -2.45 7.71
C ASN A 85 9.86 -2.94 6.69
N ILE A 86 8.67 -2.36 6.74
CA ILE A 86 7.56 -2.71 5.84
C ILE A 86 7.97 -2.49 4.39
N ARG A 87 7.55 -3.41 3.50
CA ARG A 87 7.96 -3.43 2.09
C ARG A 87 7.64 -2.13 1.37
N PHE A 88 6.38 -1.69 1.45
CA PHE A 88 5.95 -0.41 0.88
C PHE A 88 4.93 0.29 1.77
N ILE A 89 5.05 1.62 1.83
CA ILE A 89 4.03 2.50 2.38
C ILE A 89 3.43 3.28 1.21
N ASN A 90 2.12 3.09 0.96
CA ASN A 90 1.40 3.83 -0.07
C ASN A 90 1.08 5.23 0.46
N VAL A 91 1.71 6.24 -0.09
CA VAL A 91 1.55 7.65 0.28
C VAL A 91 0.33 8.22 -0.44
N ASP A 92 -0.64 8.71 0.32
CA ASP A 92 -1.92 9.16 -0.18
C ASP A 92 -1.98 10.69 -0.43
N SER A 93 -1.09 11.46 0.18
CA SER A 93 -1.05 12.93 0.07
C SER A 93 0.34 13.51 0.30
N LEU A 94 0.55 14.77 -0.11
CA LEU A 94 1.80 15.51 0.16
C LEU A 94 2.07 15.66 1.66
N PHE A 95 1.03 15.90 2.46
CA PHE A 95 1.13 15.99 3.91
C PHE A 95 1.65 14.67 4.53
N GLU A 96 1.16 13.54 4.04
CA GLU A 96 1.61 12.23 4.52
C GLU A 96 3.06 11.96 4.12
N LEU A 97 3.49 12.40 2.94
CA LEU A 97 4.89 12.30 2.49
C LEU A 97 5.82 13.02 3.46
N GLU A 98 5.51 14.27 3.84
CA GLU A 98 6.28 15.05 4.82
C GLU A 98 6.29 14.40 6.21
N LYS A 99 5.15 13.85 6.63
CA LYS A 99 5.04 13.12 7.89
C LYS A 99 5.96 11.90 7.94
N ILE A 100 5.95 11.07 6.89
CA ILE A 100 6.82 9.89 6.82
C ILE A 100 8.29 10.31 6.82
N TYR A 101 8.65 11.34 6.06
CA TYR A 101 10.02 11.90 6.04
C TYR A 101 10.48 12.34 7.43
N SER A 102 9.64 13.11 8.15
CA SER A 102 9.93 13.56 9.51
C SER A 102 10.15 12.38 10.47
N LEU A 103 9.29 11.37 10.40
CA LEU A 103 9.42 10.17 11.24
C LEU A 103 10.67 9.35 10.89
N CYS A 104 11.01 9.23 9.62
CA CYS A 104 12.24 8.56 9.19
C CYS A 104 13.47 9.22 9.79
N ASN A 105 13.57 10.55 9.73
CA ASN A 105 14.68 11.30 10.33
C ASN A 105 14.71 11.13 11.86
N LYS A 106 13.56 11.30 12.53
CA LYS A 106 13.45 11.15 13.99
C LYS A 106 13.88 9.77 14.48
N LEU A 107 13.55 8.71 13.72
CA LEU A 107 13.81 7.32 14.11
C LEU A 107 15.11 6.76 13.50
N ASN A 108 15.82 7.55 12.71
CA ASN A 108 16.98 7.11 11.91
C ASN A 108 16.65 5.84 11.09
N LYS A 109 15.53 5.90 10.36
CA LYS A 109 15.02 4.80 9.53
C LYS A 109 14.85 5.24 8.09
N ARG A 110 14.76 4.28 7.18
CA ARG A 110 14.45 4.48 5.77
C ARG A 110 13.12 3.82 5.43
N ALA A 111 12.42 4.33 4.41
CA ALA A 111 11.19 3.75 3.91
C ALA A 111 11.17 3.68 2.39
N GLU A 112 10.61 2.61 1.85
CA GLU A 112 10.23 2.51 0.45
C GLU A 112 8.76 2.91 0.30
N VAL A 113 8.48 3.84 -0.60
CA VAL A 113 7.15 4.42 -0.77
C VAL A 113 6.63 4.26 -2.19
N LEU A 114 5.33 4.05 -2.30
CA LEU A 114 4.58 4.18 -3.55
C LEU A 114 3.68 5.40 -3.45
N PHE A 115 3.51 6.13 -4.53
CA PHE A 115 2.58 7.25 -4.57
C PHE A 115 1.22 6.79 -5.07
N ARG A 116 0.18 6.98 -4.27
CA ARG A 116 -1.18 6.72 -4.71
C ARG A 116 -1.65 7.85 -5.60
N ILE A 117 -2.06 7.48 -6.81
CA ILE A 117 -2.47 8.44 -7.84
C ILE A 117 -3.99 8.44 -7.98
N ASN A 118 -4.55 9.64 -7.98
CA ASN A 118 -5.87 9.92 -8.53
C ASN A 118 -5.72 10.31 -10.00
N SER A 119 -6.02 9.38 -10.90
CA SER A 119 -5.89 9.58 -12.35
C SER A 119 -7.07 10.32 -12.98
N ASP A 120 -8.09 10.61 -12.20
CA ASP A 120 -9.37 11.22 -12.67
C ASP A 120 -10.00 10.40 -13.81
N PHE A 121 -9.93 9.09 -13.69
CA PHE A 121 -10.52 8.14 -14.64
C PHE A 121 -11.51 7.20 -13.92
N VAL A 122 -12.72 7.15 -14.43
CA VAL A 122 -13.77 6.23 -13.97
C VAL A 122 -14.05 5.23 -15.08
N PRO A 123 -13.75 3.92 -14.87
CA PRO A 123 -14.04 2.90 -15.87
C PRO A 123 -15.53 2.85 -16.25
N SER A 124 -15.82 2.54 -17.50
CA SER A 124 -17.18 2.35 -17.97
C SER A 124 -17.90 1.29 -17.12
N GLY A 125 -19.11 1.60 -16.69
CA GLY A 125 -19.91 0.71 -15.82
C GLY A 125 -19.63 0.82 -14.32
N MET A 126 -18.64 1.60 -13.89
CA MET A 126 -18.41 1.87 -12.47
C MET A 126 -19.25 3.07 -12.01
N ASN A 127 -19.86 2.95 -10.83
CA ASN A 127 -20.54 4.09 -10.21
C ASN A 127 -19.50 5.16 -9.83
N SER A 128 -19.71 6.41 -10.28
CA SER A 128 -18.84 7.55 -9.97
C SER A 128 -18.76 7.87 -8.46
N GLY A 129 -19.73 7.43 -7.67
CA GLY A 129 -19.71 7.51 -6.21
C GLY A 129 -18.89 6.42 -5.51
N SER A 130 -18.41 5.42 -6.25
CA SER A 130 -17.57 4.36 -5.68
C SER A 130 -16.27 4.94 -5.12
N SER A 131 -15.84 4.45 -3.96
CA SER A 131 -14.54 4.81 -3.36
C SER A 131 -13.34 4.37 -4.20
N ALA A 132 -13.55 3.41 -5.11
CA ALA A 132 -12.54 2.96 -6.07
C ALA A 132 -12.52 3.80 -7.36
N ALA A 133 -13.51 4.68 -7.57
CA ALA A 133 -13.53 5.57 -8.71
C ALA A 133 -12.53 6.71 -8.50
N SER A 134 -11.60 6.85 -9.42
CA SER A 134 -10.65 7.95 -9.47
C SER A 134 -11.35 9.16 -10.10
N ARG A 135 -11.48 10.26 -9.37
CA ARG A 135 -12.15 11.49 -9.85
C ARG A 135 -11.57 12.72 -9.17
N THR A 136 -11.70 13.86 -9.84
CA THR A 136 -11.34 15.17 -9.26
C THR A 136 -12.07 15.39 -7.93
N GLY A 137 -11.34 15.78 -6.90
CA GLY A 137 -11.86 15.95 -5.54
C GLY A 137 -12.11 14.65 -4.78
N SER A 138 -11.59 13.52 -5.27
CA SER A 138 -11.56 12.29 -4.48
C SER A 138 -10.74 12.50 -3.21
N PRO A 139 -11.17 11.95 -2.05
CA PRO A 139 -10.36 11.97 -0.83
C PRO A 139 -9.18 10.99 -0.88
N PHE A 140 -9.01 10.28 -1.98
CA PHE A 140 -8.01 9.24 -2.14
C PHE A 140 -6.99 9.57 -3.22
N GLY A 141 -5.72 9.56 -2.83
CA GLY A 141 -4.60 9.72 -3.74
C GLY A 141 -4.33 11.16 -4.16
N MET A 142 -3.14 11.38 -4.65
CA MET A 142 -2.69 12.68 -5.17
C MET A 142 -3.23 12.93 -6.58
N ASP A 143 -3.74 14.12 -6.83
CA ASP A 143 -4.31 14.50 -8.12
C ASP A 143 -3.22 14.64 -9.19
N MET A 144 -3.39 13.89 -10.30
CA MET A 144 -2.53 14.03 -11.48
C MET A 144 -2.75 15.38 -12.18
N LYS A 145 -4.00 15.75 -12.43
CA LYS A 145 -4.34 17.02 -13.12
C LYS A 145 -4.03 18.25 -12.26
N GLY A 146 -4.18 18.13 -10.94
CA GLY A 146 -3.83 19.19 -9.99
C GLY A 146 -2.33 19.39 -9.78
N GLY A 147 -1.49 18.55 -10.38
CA GLY A 147 -0.04 18.66 -10.27
C GLY A 147 0.56 18.12 -8.97
N GLU A 148 -0.25 17.56 -8.06
CA GLU A 148 0.23 17.05 -6.76
C GLU A 148 1.23 15.90 -6.93
N VAL A 149 1.02 15.03 -7.91
CA VAL A 149 1.95 13.93 -8.22
C VAL A 149 3.32 14.47 -8.62
N MET A 150 3.35 15.49 -9.49
CA MET A 150 4.61 16.12 -9.92
C MET A 150 5.31 16.81 -8.76
N LYS A 151 4.53 17.48 -7.90
CA LYS A 151 5.06 18.10 -6.68
C LYS A 151 5.66 17.06 -5.73
N ALA A 152 4.99 15.94 -5.52
CA ALA A 152 5.50 14.84 -4.69
C ALA A 152 6.81 14.27 -5.25
N LEU A 153 6.90 14.09 -6.58
CA LEU A 153 8.12 13.60 -7.26
C LEU A 153 9.28 14.58 -7.11
N GLU A 154 9.01 15.88 -7.10
CA GLU A 154 10.05 16.88 -6.86
C GLU A 154 10.49 16.90 -5.40
N MET A 155 9.53 16.88 -4.47
CA MET A 155 9.82 16.88 -3.03
C MET A 155 10.68 15.70 -2.60
N ILE A 156 10.39 14.50 -3.09
CA ILE A 156 11.08 13.27 -2.64
C ILE A 156 12.56 13.25 -3.05
N LYS A 157 12.97 14.01 -4.06
CA LYS A 157 14.39 14.13 -4.45
C LYS A 157 15.26 14.66 -3.32
N GLY A 158 14.71 15.53 -2.47
CA GLY A 158 15.40 16.09 -1.29
C GLY A 158 15.20 15.29 0.00
N MET A 159 14.45 14.18 -0.06
CA MET A 159 14.09 13.39 1.13
C MET A 159 14.90 12.09 1.21
N GLU A 160 16.21 12.17 1.44
CA GLU A 160 17.16 11.05 1.40
C GLU A 160 16.70 9.75 2.09
N PRO A 161 16.05 9.78 3.27
CA PRO A 161 15.55 8.56 3.92
C PRO A 161 14.44 7.83 3.16
N LEU A 162 13.77 8.50 2.19
CA LEU A 162 12.69 7.93 1.41
C LEU A 162 13.18 7.44 0.05
N ARG A 163 12.67 6.29 -0.36
CA ARG A 163 12.94 5.73 -1.70
C ARG A 163 11.63 5.56 -2.45
N PHE A 164 11.43 6.35 -3.48
CA PHE A 164 10.32 6.17 -4.40
C PHE A 164 10.48 4.89 -5.21
N LYS A 165 9.46 4.07 -5.25
CA LYS A 165 9.46 2.74 -5.92
C LYS A 165 8.43 2.63 -7.03
N GLY A 166 7.53 3.57 -7.15
CA GLY A 166 6.50 3.57 -8.18
C GLY A 166 5.16 4.08 -7.70
N PHE A 167 4.14 3.73 -8.44
CA PHE A 167 2.80 4.25 -8.25
C PHE A 167 1.84 3.14 -7.79
N HIS A 168 0.79 3.58 -7.08
CA HIS A 168 -0.36 2.79 -6.69
C HIS A 168 -1.62 3.43 -7.28
N PHE A 169 -2.42 2.63 -7.99
CA PHE A 169 -3.68 3.03 -8.62
C PHE A 169 -4.88 2.41 -7.93
#